data_79049fb5272b3d54fab121d022cd6f2e
#
_entry.id   79049fb5272b3d54fab121d022cd6f2e
#
_cell.length_a   1.000
_cell.length_b   1.000
_cell.length_c   1.000
_cell.angle_alpha   90.00
_cell.angle_beta   90.00
_cell.angle_gamma   90.00
#
_symmetry.space_group_name_H-M   'P 1'
#
loop_
_entity.id
_entity.type
_entity.pdbx_description
1 polymer ?
#
loop_
_entity_poly.entity_id
_entity_poly.type
_entity_poly.pdbx_seq_one_letter_code
_entity_poly.pdbx_strand_id
1 'polypeptide(L)'
;EYPRYIMAGYTVLAQEIIDELKDKPAPTHVFLQAGVGGFAAAMCMLFWDVFGDQNIQFIIVEPNLAPCLIQSAKAGEITIFNIEEETIMTGLSCGEPSLLAWDILKMGADLFMTINDDKVPELMRLMSKGSGKDLGVEAGECSVSGLAALIEARNNKKIAQRLNLNTESRVLLFGTEGATDPEIYEKIIN
;
A
#
# COMPACT_ATOMS: atom_id res chain seq x y z
N GLU A 1 -2.18 -23.60 -3.59
CA GLU A 1 -0.86 -23.71 -2.95
C GLU A 1 0.05 -22.51 -3.28
N TYR A 2 0.22 -22.10 -4.56
CA TYR A 2 1.11 -21.00 -4.95
C TYR A 2 0.86 -19.67 -4.22
N PRO A 3 -0.39 -19.16 -4.07
CA PRO A 3 -0.61 -17.90 -3.34
C PRO A 3 -0.10 -17.94 -1.89
N ARG A 4 -0.17 -19.09 -1.22
CA ARG A 4 0.36 -19.25 0.14
C ARG A 4 1.88 -19.12 0.21
N TYR A 5 2.59 -19.70 -0.77
CA TYR A 5 4.05 -19.58 -0.82
C TYR A 5 4.51 -18.15 -1.11
N ILE A 6 3.80 -17.46 -2.01
CA ILE A 6 4.09 -16.06 -2.31
C ILE A 6 3.85 -15.19 -1.07
N MET A 7 2.73 -15.36 -0.40
CA MET A 7 2.42 -14.64 0.84
C MET A 7 3.43 -14.95 1.95
N ALA A 8 3.84 -16.22 2.09
CA ALA A 8 4.90 -16.60 3.02
C ALA A 8 6.24 -15.92 2.71
N GLY A 9 6.56 -15.72 1.43
CA GLY A 9 7.73 -14.92 1.04
C GLY A 9 7.67 -13.48 1.52
N TYR A 10 6.52 -12.84 1.42
CA TYR A 10 6.33 -11.46 1.92
C TYR A 10 6.46 -11.34 3.44
N THR A 11 6.20 -12.41 4.22
CA THR A 11 6.37 -12.35 5.67
C THR A 11 7.82 -12.15 6.11
N VAL A 12 8.81 -12.43 5.27
CA VAL A 12 10.22 -12.12 5.54
C VAL A 12 10.42 -10.61 5.69
N LEU A 13 9.91 -9.82 4.74
CA LEU A 13 9.96 -8.36 4.82
C LEU A 13 9.23 -7.85 6.08
N ALA A 14 8.06 -8.41 6.37
CA ALA A 14 7.33 -8.02 7.57
C ALA A 14 8.11 -8.32 8.85
N GLN A 15 8.79 -9.47 8.93
CA GLN A 15 9.62 -9.83 10.07
C GLN A 15 10.82 -8.90 10.24
N GLU A 16 11.51 -8.55 9.15
CA GLU A 16 12.62 -7.59 9.17
C GLU A 16 12.16 -6.23 9.73
N ILE A 17 11.01 -5.73 9.29
CA ILE A 17 10.43 -4.48 9.80
C ILE A 17 10.09 -4.59 11.28
N ILE A 18 9.49 -5.70 11.71
CA ILE A 18 9.17 -5.94 13.13
C ILE A 18 10.43 -5.95 13.99
N ASP A 19 11.49 -6.59 13.52
CA ASP A 19 12.77 -6.64 14.23
C ASP A 19 13.40 -5.24 14.34
N GLU A 20 13.31 -4.40 13.31
CA GLU A 20 13.77 -3.01 13.34
C GLU A 20 12.91 -2.11 14.24
N LEU A 21 11.65 -2.45 14.41
CA LEU A 21 10.70 -1.70 15.27
C LEU A 21 10.70 -2.16 16.73
N LYS A 22 11.44 -3.21 17.10
CA LYS A 22 11.40 -3.86 18.42
C LYS A 22 11.52 -2.89 19.59
N ASP A 23 12.39 -1.87 19.47
CA ASP A 23 12.64 -0.87 20.50
C ASP A 23 12.01 0.51 20.17
N LYS A 24 11.10 0.54 19.20
CA LYS A 24 10.42 1.76 18.74
C LYS A 24 8.91 1.62 18.98
N PRO A 25 8.20 2.72 19.10
CA PRO A 25 6.74 2.68 19.13
C PRO A 25 6.20 2.07 17.83
N ALA A 26 5.23 1.15 17.94
CA ALA A 26 4.57 0.56 16.78
C ALA A 26 3.95 1.62 15.85
N PRO A 27 3.82 1.37 14.54
CA PRO A 27 3.08 2.24 13.65
C PRO A 27 1.62 2.34 14.11
N THR A 28 1.02 3.49 13.89
CA THR A 28 -0.42 3.70 14.12
C THR A 28 -1.23 3.47 12.84
N HIS A 29 -0.59 3.69 11.69
CA HIS A 29 -1.20 3.56 10.38
C HIS A 29 -0.23 2.86 9.44
N VAL A 30 -0.74 1.91 8.67
CA VAL A 30 0.03 1.13 7.70
C VAL A 30 -0.70 1.21 6.36
N PHE A 31 -0.09 1.86 5.38
CA PHE A 31 -0.62 1.95 4.02
C PHE A 31 0.01 0.86 3.16
N LEU A 32 -0.81 0.02 2.58
CA LEU A 32 -0.43 -1.20 1.88
C LEU A 32 -0.92 -1.15 0.44
N GLN A 33 0.00 -1.02 -0.50
CA GLN A 33 -0.33 -1.15 -1.91
C GLN A 33 -0.82 -2.55 -2.24
N ALA A 34 -1.79 -2.63 -3.13
CA ALA A 34 -2.40 -3.90 -3.49
C ALA A 34 -2.82 -3.96 -4.97
N GLY A 35 -2.40 -5.04 -5.64
CA GLY A 35 -3.05 -5.58 -6.82
C GLY A 35 -4.03 -6.67 -6.38
N VAL A 36 -3.70 -7.97 -6.50
CA VAL A 36 -4.54 -9.07 -6.00
C VAL A 36 -4.63 -9.16 -4.45
N GLY A 37 -3.86 -8.33 -3.74
CA GLY A 37 -3.89 -8.22 -2.27
C GLY A 37 -2.91 -9.12 -1.50
N GLY A 38 -2.13 -9.97 -2.17
CA GLY A 38 -1.27 -10.95 -1.48
C GLY A 38 -0.23 -10.33 -0.54
N PHE A 39 0.46 -9.29 -1.00
CA PHE A 39 1.40 -8.51 -0.19
C PHE A 39 0.69 -7.86 1.01
N ALA A 40 -0.38 -7.11 0.75
CA ALA A 40 -1.12 -6.39 1.77
C ALA A 40 -1.66 -7.33 2.86
N ALA A 41 -2.19 -8.49 2.47
CA ALA A 41 -2.70 -9.50 3.39
C ALA A 41 -1.61 -10.12 4.26
N ALA A 42 -0.42 -10.39 3.69
CA ALA A 42 0.71 -10.94 4.44
C ALA A 42 1.20 -9.95 5.52
N MET A 43 1.34 -8.66 5.17
CA MET A 43 1.71 -7.60 6.12
C MET A 43 0.66 -7.44 7.22
N CYS A 44 -0.61 -7.33 6.83
CA CYS A 44 -1.73 -7.17 7.74
C CYS A 44 -1.80 -8.32 8.77
N MET A 45 -1.70 -9.56 8.30
CA MET A 45 -1.76 -10.76 9.14
C MET A 45 -0.60 -10.79 10.16
N LEU A 46 0.64 -10.54 9.71
CA LEU A 46 1.79 -10.64 10.62
C LEU A 46 1.84 -9.49 11.61
N PHE A 47 1.46 -8.29 11.21
CA PHE A 47 1.40 -7.15 12.13
C PHE A 47 0.29 -7.31 13.17
N TRP A 48 -0.82 -7.94 12.83
CA TRP A 48 -1.83 -8.33 13.80
C TRP A 48 -1.31 -9.33 14.83
N ASP A 49 -0.62 -10.37 14.35
CA ASP A 49 -0.08 -11.39 15.23
C ASP A 49 0.93 -10.81 16.24
N VAL A 50 1.78 -9.90 15.78
CA VAL A 50 2.87 -9.35 16.60
C VAL A 50 2.45 -8.16 17.45
N PHE A 51 1.70 -7.21 16.89
CA PHE A 51 1.33 -5.97 17.60
C PHE A 51 -0.02 -6.05 18.32
N GLY A 52 -0.83 -7.06 18.01
CA GLY A 52 -2.09 -7.34 18.72
C GLY A 52 -3.00 -6.13 18.87
N ASP A 53 -3.32 -5.76 20.11
CA ASP A 53 -4.29 -4.72 20.45
C ASP A 53 -3.79 -3.27 20.29
N GLN A 54 -2.64 -3.04 19.62
CA GLN A 54 -2.08 -1.69 19.49
C GLN A 54 -2.86 -0.75 18.54
N ASN A 55 -4.05 -1.16 18.09
CA ASN A 55 -4.95 -0.38 17.25
C ASN A 55 -4.28 0.19 16.00
N ILE A 56 -3.47 -0.63 15.31
CA ILE A 56 -2.90 -0.26 14.01
C ILE A 56 -4.03 -0.21 12.99
N GLN A 57 -4.10 0.87 12.23
CA GLN A 57 -5.04 1.00 11.13
C GLN A 57 -4.38 0.54 9.83
N PHE A 58 -5.01 -0.39 9.13
CA PHE A 58 -4.54 -0.91 7.84
C PHE A 58 -5.34 -0.29 6.70
N ILE A 59 -4.66 0.46 5.85
CA ILE A 59 -5.23 1.14 4.71
C ILE A 59 -4.74 0.45 3.43
N ILE A 60 -5.65 -0.15 2.69
CA ILE A 60 -5.36 -0.83 1.42
C ILE A 60 -5.48 0.18 0.29
N VAL A 61 -4.46 0.25 -0.56
CA VAL A 61 -4.32 1.26 -1.61
C VAL A 61 -4.25 0.58 -2.96
N GLU A 62 -5.15 0.95 -3.87
CA GLU A 62 -5.22 0.45 -5.24
C GLU A 62 -5.18 1.60 -6.26
N PRO A 63 -4.77 1.35 -7.52
CA PRO A 63 -5.06 2.27 -8.60
C PRO A 63 -6.57 2.43 -8.82
N ASN A 64 -7.03 3.63 -9.15
CA ASN A 64 -8.43 3.84 -9.52
C ASN A 64 -8.84 3.10 -10.80
N LEU A 65 -7.86 2.74 -11.65
CA LEU A 65 -8.07 1.98 -12.89
C LEU A 65 -8.16 0.47 -12.66
N ALA A 66 -7.73 -0.04 -11.49
CA ALA A 66 -7.77 -1.47 -11.15
C ALA A 66 -8.23 -1.71 -9.68
N PRO A 67 -9.45 -1.27 -9.29
CA PRO A 67 -9.89 -1.22 -7.89
C PRO A 67 -10.63 -2.50 -7.46
N CYS A 68 -10.07 -3.69 -7.68
CA CYS A 68 -10.79 -4.96 -7.46
C CYS A 68 -11.09 -5.23 -5.97
N LEU A 69 -10.20 -4.84 -5.05
CA LEU A 69 -10.41 -5.05 -3.61
C LEU A 69 -11.45 -4.09 -3.03
N ILE A 70 -11.41 -2.80 -3.38
CA ILE A 70 -12.43 -1.84 -2.91
C ILE A 70 -13.82 -2.16 -3.49
N GLN A 71 -13.90 -2.67 -4.74
CA GLN A 71 -15.17 -3.13 -5.28
C GLN A 71 -15.70 -4.36 -4.53
N SER A 72 -14.81 -5.30 -4.21
CA SER A 72 -15.13 -6.44 -3.38
C SER A 72 -15.58 -6.04 -1.97
N ALA A 73 -14.90 -5.02 -1.37
CA ALA A 73 -15.28 -4.48 -0.07
C ALA A 73 -16.68 -3.83 -0.07
N LYS A 74 -17.02 -3.13 -1.15
CA LYS A 74 -18.36 -2.54 -1.32
C LYS A 74 -19.44 -3.59 -1.53
N ALA A 75 -19.13 -4.67 -2.25
CA ALA A 75 -20.05 -5.78 -2.49
C ALA A 75 -20.19 -6.73 -1.29
N GLY A 76 -19.18 -6.77 -0.40
CA GLY A 76 -19.09 -7.75 0.70
C GLY A 76 -18.60 -9.13 0.26
N GLU A 77 -18.28 -9.31 -1.02
CA GLU A 77 -17.79 -10.54 -1.64
C GLU A 77 -16.81 -10.24 -2.76
N ILE A 78 -16.04 -11.23 -3.19
CA ILE A 78 -15.11 -11.06 -4.31
C ILE A 78 -15.86 -10.62 -5.56
N THR A 79 -15.42 -9.50 -6.12
CA THR A 79 -15.96 -8.92 -7.34
C THR A 79 -14.84 -8.77 -8.36
N ILE A 80 -15.07 -9.28 -9.57
CA ILE A 80 -14.13 -9.11 -10.68
C ILE A 80 -14.37 -7.73 -11.28
N PHE A 81 -13.31 -6.96 -11.41
CA PHE A 81 -13.28 -5.67 -12.10
C PHE A 81 -12.68 -5.84 -13.50
N ASN A 82 -13.42 -5.45 -14.52
CA ASN A 82 -12.90 -5.48 -15.89
C ASN A 82 -12.02 -4.24 -16.12
N ILE A 83 -10.72 -4.45 -16.33
CA ILE A 83 -9.75 -3.39 -16.58
C ILE A 83 -9.92 -2.96 -18.05
N GLU A 84 -10.34 -1.73 -18.26
CA GLU A 84 -10.50 -1.13 -19.60
C GLU A 84 -9.25 -0.33 -20.02
N GLU A 85 -8.52 0.20 -19.03
CA GLU A 85 -7.31 0.98 -19.20
C GLU A 85 -6.26 0.56 -18.17
N GLU A 86 -5.02 0.36 -18.62
CA GLU A 86 -3.90 0.00 -17.75
C GLU A 86 -3.41 1.20 -16.93
N THR A 87 -3.14 0.97 -15.66
CA THR A 87 -2.51 1.95 -14.79
C THR A 87 -0.99 2.01 -15.01
N ILE A 88 -0.37 3.17 -14.78
CA ILE A 88 1.08 3.30 -14.73
C ILE A 88 1.70 2.41 -13.63
N MET A 89 0.96 2.14 -12.57
CA MET A 89 1.35 1.21 -11.50
C MET A 89 1.10 -0.23 -11.94
N THR A 90 1.83 -0.71 -12.95
CA THR A 90 1.55 -1.98 -13.64
C THR A 90 1.54 -3.20 -12.72
N GLY A 91 2.39 -3.22 -11.68
CA GLY A 91 2.41 -4.28 -10.66
C GLY A 91 1.14 -4.35 -9.80
N LEU A 92 0.29 -3.30 -9.84
CA LEU A 92 -0.98 -3.24 -9.13
C LEU A 92 -2.19 -3.36 -10.07
N SER A 93 -1.98 -3.49 -11.39
CA SER A 93 -3.04 -3.61 -12.41
C SER A 93 -3.69 -5.00 -12.35
N CYS A 94 -4.58 -5.21 -11.40
CA CYS A 94 -5.23 -6.49 -11.15
C CYS A 94 -6.75 -6.35 -11.07
N GLY A 95 -7.47 -7.18 -11.84
CA GLY A 95 -8.93 -7.16 -11.92
C GLY A 95 -9.63 -8.11 -10.96
N GLU A 96 -8.91 -9.06 -10.34
CA GLU A 96 -9.51 -10.08 -9.46
C GLU A 96 -8.68 -10.26 -8.18
N PRO A 97 -9.29 -10.15 -6.99
CA PRO A 97 -8.60 -10.41 -5.74
C PRO A 97 -8.19 -11.88 -5.59
N SER A 98 -7.04 -12.11 -4.97
CA SER A 98 -6.72 -13.46 -4.45
C SER A 98 -7.72 -13.86 -3.37
N LEU A 99 -8.33 -15.03 -3.48
CA LEU A 99 -9.25 -15.58 -2.47
C LEU A 99 -8.66 -15.54 -1.06
N LEU A 100 -7.42 -15.99 -0.92
CA LEU A 100 -6.73 -16.03 0.37
C LEU A 100 -6.46 -14.63 0.91
N ALA A 101 -6.06 -13.69 0.05
CA ALA A 101 -5.84 -12.31 0.46
C ALA A 101 -7.15 -11.64 0.88
N TRP A 102 -8.22 -11.86 0.14
CA TRP A 102 -9.53 -11.32 0.47
C TRP A 102 -10.03 -11.80 1.84
N ASP A 103 -9.88 -13.10 2.14
CA ASP A 103 -10.31 -13.67 3.43
C ASP A 103 -9.61 -12.98 4.63
N ILE A 104 -8.40 -12.52 4.46
CA ILE A 104 -7.66 -11.76 5.48
C ILE A 104 -8.08 -10.29 5.47
N LEU A 105 -8.05 -9.65 4.30
CA LEU A 105 -8.25 -8.20 4.19
C LEU A 105 -9.67 -7.75 4.50
N LYS A 106 -10.69 -8.56 4.18
CA LYS A 106 -12.08 -8.24 4.55
C LYS A 106 -12.31 -8.13 6.06
N MET A 107 -11.45 -8.77 6.85
CA MET A 107 -11.50 -8.74 8.33
C MET A 107 -10.51 -7.71 8.90
N GLY A 108 -9.39 -7.47 8.22
CA GLY A 108 -8.24 -6.76 8.73
C GLY A 108 -8.04 -5.35 8.23
N ALA A 109 -8.60 -5.02 7.11
CA ALA A 109 -8.47 -3.67 6.58
C ALA A 109 -9.49 -2.72 7.20
N ASP A 110 -9.01 -1.58 7.69
CA ASP A 110 -9.86 -0.51 8.23
C ASP A 110 -10.42 0.39 7.14
N LEU A 111 -9.68 0.52 6.04
CA LEU A 111 -10.05 1.35 4.91
C LEU A 111 -9.47 0.79 3.61
N PHE A 112 -10.26 0.87 2.54
CA PHE A 112 -9.81 0.72 1.17
C PHE A 112 -9.85 2.07 0.47
N MET A 113 -8.77 2.44 -0.22
CA MET A 113 -8.65 3.69 -0.96
C MET A 113 -8.16 3.42 -2.38
N THR A 114 -8.53 4.30 -3.30
CA THR A 114 -7.93 4.33 -4.62
C THR A 114 -7.16 5.64 -4.81
N ILE A 115 -6.12 5.61 -5.64
CA ILE A 115 -5.34 6.77 -6.06
C ILE A 115 -5.33 6.89 -7.57
N ASN A 116 -5.13 8.11 -8.05
CA ASN A 116 -5.00 8.39 -9.48
C ASN A 116 -3.55 8.34 -9.93
N ASP A 117 -3.33 7.91 -11.16
CA ASP A 117 -2.01 7.82 -11.79
C ASP A 117 -1.30 9.17 -11.92
N ASP A 118 -2.05 10.27 -12.03
CA ASP A 118 -1.52 11.63 -12.19
C ASP A 118 -0.60 12.09 -11.04
N LYS A 119 -0.73 11.47 -9.85
CA LYS A 119 0.10 11.75 -8.69
C LYS A 119 1.43 11.01 -8.68
N VAL A 120 1.50 9.88 -9.36
CA VAL A 120 2.65 8.97 -9.32
C VAL A 120 3.94 9.65 -9.81
N PRO A 121 3.99 10.31 -11.00
CA PRO A 121 5.23 10.93 -11.48
C PRO A 121 5.76 12.05 -10.58
N GLU A 122 4.88 12.83 -9.95
CA GLU A 122 5.26 13.89 -9.01
C GLU A 122 5.94 13.30 -7.77
N LEU A 123 5.37 12.22 -7.23
CA LEU A 123 5.89 11.57 -6.02
C LEU A 123 7.16 10.78 -6.29
N MET A 124 7.33 10.17 -7.45
CA MET A 124 8.59 9.56 -7.86
C MET A 124 9.72 10.61 -7.91
N ARG A 125 9.46 11.79 -8.50
CA ARG A 125 10.40 12.92 -8.48
C ARG A 125 10.71 13.43 -7.09
N LEU A 126 9.70 13.51 -6.22
CA LEU A 126 9.89 13.90 -4.82
C LEU A 126 10.79 12.90 -4.09
N MET A 127 10.50 11.60 -4.23
CA MET A 127 11.29 10.54 -3.59
C MET A 127 12.72 10.51 -4.11
N SER A 128 12.94 10.62 -5.41
CA SER A 128 14.30 10.58 -5.99
C SER A 128 15.18 11.75 -5.53
N LYS A 129 14.60 12.93 -5.30
CA LYS A 129 15.32 14.14 -4.86
C LYS A 129 15.53 14.19 -3.34
N GLY A 130 14.66 13.50 -2.59
CA GLY A 130 14.55 13.72 -1.16
C GLY A 130 13.94 15.07 -0.80
N SER A 131 13.79 15.35 0.47
CA SER A 131 13.23 16.61 0.98
C SER A 131 13.90 17.06 2.27
N GLY A 132 14.40 18.29 2.29
CA GLY A 132 15.07 18.83 3.46
C GLY A 132 16.35 18.09 3.79
N LYS A 133 16.35 17.29 4.87
CA LYS A 133 17.48 16.44 5.31
C LYS A 133 17.33 14.99 4.86
N ASP A 134 16.18 14.64 4.30
CA ASP A 134 15.93 13.29 3.86
C ASP A 134 16.68 13.01 2.57
N LEU A 135 17.34 11.86 2.54
CA LEU A 135 18.06 11.41 1.34
C LEU A 135 17.06 10.99 0.26
N GLY A 136 17.45 11.17 -1.00
CA GLY A 136 16.68 10.62 -2.11
C GLY A 136 16.61 9.10 -2.04
N VAL A 137 15.45 8.56 -2.42
CA VAL A 137 15.18 7.12 -2.50
C VAL A 137 14.69 6.80 -3.90
N GLU A 138 15.27 5.78 -4.52
CA GLU A 138 14.76 5.22 -5.76
C GLU A 138 13.46 4.47 -5.46
N ALA A 139 12.35 4.97 -5.99
CA ALA A 139 11.02 4.42 -5.79
C ALA A 139 10.25 4.40 -7.12
N GLY A 140 9.87 3.22 -7.55
CA GLY A 140 9.07 3.02 -8.76
C GLY A 140 7.59 3.37 -8.56
N GLU A 141 6.81 3.17 -9.61
CA GLU A 141 5.42 3.61 -9.72
C GLU A 141 4.53 3.03 -8.61
N CYS A 142 4.69 1.73 -8.31
CA CYS A 142 3.89 1.09 -7.27
C CYS A 142 4.33 1.51 -5.86
N SER A 143 5.62 1.83 -5.68
CA SER A 143 6.19 2.17 -4.37
C SER A 143 5.67 3.47 -3.79
N VAL A 144 5.30 4.44 -4.64
CA VAL A 144 4.81 5.75 -4.19
C VAL A 144 3.32 5.77 -3.90
N SER A 145 2.60 4.69 -4.19
CA SER A 145 1.14 4.61 -4.02
C SER A 145 0.67 4.84 -2.57
N GLY A 146 1.38 4.26 -1.61
CA GLY A 146 1.09 4.48 -0.18
C GLY A 146 1.29 5.93 0.24
N LEU A 147 2.31 6.62 -0.29
CA LEU A 147 2.54 8.04 -0.06
C LEU A 147 1.44 8.90 -0.69
N ALA A 148 1.00 8.57 -1.91
CA ALA A 148 -0.12 9.24 -2.56
C ALA A 148 -1.39 9.15 -1.72
N ALA A 149 -1.72 7.94 -1.25
CA ALA A 149 -2.88 7.70 -0.41
C ALA A 149 -2.82 8.44 0.93
N LEU A 150 -1.64 8.50 1.58
CA LEU A 150 -1.44 9.27 2.81
C LEU A 150 -1.71 10.75 2.58
N ILE A 151 -1.19 11.33 1.50
CA ILE A 151 -1.40 12.75 1.17
C ILE A 151 -2.89 13.00 0.92
N GLU A 152 -3.57 12.15 0.15
CA GLU A 152 -5.01 12.27 -0.10
C GLU A 152 -5.82 12.13 1.20
N ALA A 153 -5.51 11.13 2.02
CA ALA A 153 -6.17 10.92 3.31
C ALA A 153 -6.01 12.13 4.24
N ARG A 154 -4.80 12.72 4.27
CA ARG A 154 -4.51 13.90 5.10
C ARG A 154 -5.26 15.15 4.61
N ASN A 155 -5.41 15.32 3.31
CA ASN A 155 -6.12 16.45 2.69
C ASN A 155 -7.64 16.30 2.75
N ASN A 156 -8.16 15.09 2.88
CA ASN A 156 -9.58 14.82 3.01
C ASN A 156 -9.96 14.78 4.51
N LYS A 157 -10.61 15.84 5.00
CA LYS A 157 -11.01 15.95 6.41
C LYS A 157 -11.82 14.75 6.94
N LYS A 158 -12.70 14.18 6.11
CA LYS A 158 -13.51 13.02 6.53
C LYS A 158 -12.65 11.77 6.70
N ILE A 159 -11.73 11.53 5.78
CA ILE A 159 -10.81 10.38 5.86
C ILE A 159 -9.83 10.58 7.01
N ALA A 160 -9.23 11.76 7.14
CA ALA A 160 -8.32 12.07 8.24
C ALA A 160 -8.98 11.87 9.62
N GLN A 161 -10.24 12.31 9.78
CA GLN A 161 -11.02 12.09 11.00
C GLN A 161 -11.34 10.60 11.23
N ARG A 162 -11.76 9.87 10.18
CA ARG A 162 -12.05 8.44 10.29
C ARG A 162 -10.84 7.64 10.72
N LEU A 163 -9.66 7.95 10.18
CA LEU A 163 -8.39 7.31 10.49
C LEU A 163 -7.73 7.89 11.75
N ASN A 164 -8.28 8.94 12.33
CA ASN A 164 -7.64 9.69 13.44
C ASN A 164 -6.19 10.13 13.08
N LEU A 165 -5.95 10.51 11.82
CA LEU A 165 -4.66 11.03 11.37
C LEU A 165 -4.39 12.41 11.99
N ASN A 166 -3.30 12.50 12.76
CA ASN A 166 -2.91 13.69 13.49
C ASN A 166 -1.37 13.78 13.63
N THR A 167 -0.87 14.75 14.39
CA THR A 167 0.57 14.97 14.60
C THR A 167 1.30 13.84 15.33
N GLU A 168 0.55 13.00 16.05
CA GLU A 168 1.10 11.85 16.78
C GLU A 168 1.07 10.56 15.95
N SER A 169 0.53 10.62 14.73
CA SER A 169 0.47 9.46 13.87
C SER A 169 1.87 9.01 13.42
N ARG A 170 2.14 7.72 13.58
CA ARG A 170 3.34 7.05 13.08
C ARG A 170 2.92 6.20 11.89
N VAL A 171 3.27 6.66 10.70
CA VAL A 171 2.83 6.05 9.45
C VAL A 171 3.93 5.17 8.87
N LEU A 172 3.59 3.94 8.53
CA LEU A 172 4.45 3.03 7.80
C LEU A 172 4.00 2.95 6.34
N LEU A 173 4.94 3.18 5.44
CA LEU A 173 4.79 3.07 3.99
C LEU A 173 5.79 2.04 3.47
N PHE A 174 5.51 1.44 2.32
CA PHE A 174 6.35 0.40 1.72
C PHE A 174 6.85 0.82 0.35
N GLY A 175 8.17 0.78 0.16
CA GLY A 175 8.81 0.92 -1.14
C GLY A 175 9.28 -0.45 -1.63
N THR A 176 8.42 -1.18 -2.34
CA THR A 176 8.71 -2.55 -2.80
C THR A 176 9.12 -2.63 -4.26
N GLU A 177 9.26 -1.50 -4.93
CA GLU A 177 9.65 -1.39 -6.33
C GLU A 177 10.68 -0.28 -6.50
N GLY A 178 11.77 -0.57 -7.19
CA GLY A 178 12.76 0.41 -7.62
C GLY A 178 12.56 0.83 -9.08
N ALA A 179 13.63 1.21 -9.78
CA ALA A 179 13.61 1.53 -11.20
C ALA A 179 13.55 0.24 -12.05
N THR A 180 12.42 -0.46 -12.02
CA THR A 180 12.22 -1.74 -12.73
C THR A 180 12.39 -1.57 -14.24
N ASP A 181 11.90 -0.46 -14.81
CA ASP A 181 12.24 0.02 -16.15
C ASP A 181 13.05 1.32 -16.03
N PRO A 182 14.40 1.23 -16.13
CA PRO A 182 15.27 2.41 -15.94
C PRO A 182 15.00 3.53 -16.95
N GLU A 183 14.59 3.21 -18.18
CA GLU A 183 14.33 4.22 -19.21
C GLU A 183 13.05 5.01 -18.88
N ILE A 184 12.02 4.32 -18.43
CA ILE A 184 10.76 4.97 -17.97
C ILE A 184 11.03 5.78 -16.70
N TYR A 185 11.73 5.18 -15.74
CA TYR A 185 12.08 5.84 -14.49
C TYR A 185 12.82 7.16 -14.74
N GLU A 186 13.89 7.14 -15.53
CA GLU A 186 14.67 8.34 -15.87
C GLU A 186 13.83 9.43 -16.59
N LYS A 187 12.91 9.04 -17.46
CA LYS A 187 11.97 9.99 -18.10
C LYS A 187 11.02 10.64 -17.11
N ILE A 188 10.65 9.93 -16.06
CA ILE A 188 9.74 10.44 -15.04
C ILE A 188 10.44 11.40 -14.09
N ILE A 189 11.65 11.06 -13.64
CA ILE A 189 12.33 11.83 -12.60
C ILE A 189 13.05 13.08 -13.12
N ASN A 190 13.40 13.13 -14.41
CA ASN A 190 14.06 14.27 -15.07
C ASN A 190 13.04 15.19 -15.74
#